data_d0653e9a2908a92c3be8959ec1c9877c
#
_entry.id   d0653e9a2908a92c3be8959ec1c9877c
#
_cell.length_a   1.000
_cell.length_b   1.000
_cell.length_c   1.000
_cell.angle_alpha   90.00
_cell.angle_beta   90.00
_cell.angle_gamma   90.00
#
_symmetry.space_group_name_H-M   'P 1'
#
loop_
_entity.id
_entity.type
_entity.pdbx_description
1 polymer ?
#
loop_
_entity_poly.entity_id
_entity_poly.type
_entity_poly.pdbx_seq_one_letter_code
_entity_poly.pdbx_strand_id
1 'polypeptide(L)'
;MQQKNNLTPNYFSYALYSVIFTALLFILFGSNGWGPTAENEQPIGEISRWGERVSGGFFREPVNTLGNLGFVVTGLYMFYKLSKDATTPKGIIMFSSSSLALLYASASTFLGPGSMAMHGTHTKFGAWLDNVSMVTYILILWIYNLKRLSNFTQKTFYYIYLSILIYFAIAYWNFGSGLGIGLDIFEVSIGLWLSTEVLVRFPNFYGRLSAGFVVLIVQELFGNRLIDVIQNPLDNWHVLFYFLPAFTPNIEKNVTVKRSYSPWFWIGFLSFYSAYTIWLTGVPENPSCNPDSWIQAHMIWHILCSFATLCFFNFYRKEHLNYEILREIFR
;
A
#
# COMPACT_ATOMS: atom_id res chain seq x y z
N MET A 1 -28.95 10.23 -36.03
CA MET A 1 -27.99 9.42 -35.24
C MET A 1 -28.12 9.85 -33.78
N GLN A 2 -28.81 9.06 -32.96
CA GLN A 2 -28.93 9.31 -31.53
C GLN A 2 -27.57 9.01 -30.89
N GLN A 3 -26.92 10.04 -30.36
CA GLN A 3 -25.82 9.85 -29.41
C GLN A 3 -26.37 9.05 -28.23
N LYS A 4 -26.02 7.75 -28.14
CA LYS A 4 -26.17 7.00 -26.89
C LYS A 4 -25.41 7.77 -25.82
N ASN A 5 -26.16 8.42 -24.93
CA ASN A 5 -25.62 8.91 -23.65
C ASN A 5 -25.11 7.69 -22.87
N ASN A 6 -23.87 7.31 -23.13
CA ASN A 6 -23.18 6.36 -22.27
C ASN A 6 -22.95 7.11 -20.94
N LEU A 7 -23.90 6.94 -20.00
CA LEU A 7 -23.72 7.38 -18.63
C LEU A 7 -22.42 6.75 -18.13
N THR A 8 -21.40 7.57 -17.99
CA THR A 8 -20.16 7.14 -17.35
C THR A 8 -20.50 6.70 -15.92
N PRO A 9 -20.12 5.48 -15.49
CA PRO A 9 -20.44 5.02 -14.15
C PRO A 9 -19.92 6.00 -13.11
N ASN A 10 -20.75 6.36 -12.16
CA ASN A 10 -20.37 7.28 -11.09
C ASN A 10 -19.63 6.53 -9.97
N TYR A 11 -18.37 6.14 -10.24
CA TYR A 11 -17.54 5.41 -9.29
C TYR A 11 -17.36 6.15 -7.98
N PHE A 12 -17.34 7.48 -7.99
CA PHE A 12 -17.28 8.28 -6.79
C PHE A 12 -18.47 8.02 -5.86
N SER A 13 -19.69 8.03 -6.40
CA SER A 13 -20.87 7.78 -5.57
C SER A 13 -20.90 6.37 -5.00
N TYR A 14 -20.50 5.36 -5.77
CA TYR A 14 -20.42 3.98 -5.25
C TYR A 14 -19.41 3.87 -4.12
N ALA A 15 -18.22 4.45 -4.30
CA ALA A 15 -17.19 4.48 -3.26
C ALA A 15 -17.67 5.24 -2.01
N LEU A 16 -18.30 6.40 -2.19
CA LEU A 16 -18.87 7.18 -1.07
C LEU A 16 -19.91 6.38 -0.28
N TYR A 17 -20.86 5.72 -0.97
CA TYR A 17 -21.84 4.88 -0.29
C TYR A 17 -21.20 3.71 0.44
N SER A 18 -20.16 3.09 -0.11
CA SER A 18 -19.42 2.02 0.56
C SER A 18 -18.74 2.53 1.82
N VAL A 19 -18.12 3.72 1.78
CA VAL A 19 -17.49 4.36 2.96
C VAL A 19 -18.55 4.67 4.02
N ILE A 20 -19.69 5.28 3.64
CA ILE A 20 -20.79 5.58 4.57
C ILE A 20 -21.32 4.29 5.20
N PHE A 21 -21.54 3.24 4.40
CA PHE A 21 -21.99 1.95 4.90
C PHE A 21 -21.01 1.35 5.90
N THR A 22 -19.71 1.40 5.61
CA THR A 22 -18.66 0.91 6.53
C THR A 22 -18.66 1.71 7.83
N ALA A 23 -18.80 3.04 7.77
CA ALA A 23 -18.90 3.89 8.96
C ALA A 23 -20.13 3.56 9.80
N LEU A 24 -21.28 3.31 9.17
CA LEU A 24 -22.51 2.87 9.87
C LEU A 24 -22.34 1.51 10.56
N LEU A 25 -21.66 0.55 9.89
CA LEU A 25 -21.32 -0.72 10.53
C LEU A 25 -20.40 -0.52 11.74
N PHE A 26 -19.39 0.34 11.62
CA PHE A 26 -18.49 0.64 12.70
C PHE A 26 -19.23 1.24 13.92
N ILE A 27 -20.14 2.19 13.69
CA ILE A 27 -20.99 2.76 14.73
C ILE A 27 -21.92 1.70 15.35
N LEU A 28 -22.54 0.87 14.54
CA LEU A 28 -23.46 -0.18 15.00
C LEU A 28 -22.75 -1.20 15.89
N PHE A 29 -21.59 -1.72 15.45
CA PHE A 29 -20.83 -2.70 16.23
C PHE A 29 -20.18 -2.08 17.47
N GLY A 30 -19.76 -0.82 17.40
CA GLY A 30 -19.13 -0.11 18.52
C GLY A 30 -20.12 0.46 19.54
N SER A 31 -21.44 0.44 19.29
CA SER A 31 -22.45 1.04 20.16
C SER A 31 -22.46 0.47 21.59
N ASN A 32 -22.06 -0.79 21.75
CA ASN A 32 -21.96 -1.49 23.04
C ASN A 32 -20.51 -1.59 23.55
N GLY A 33 -19.57 -0.85 22.94
CA GLY A 33 -18.13 -0.95 23.18
C GLY A 33 -17.51 -2.17 22.50
N TRP A 34 -16.16 -2.22 22.51
CA TRP A 34 -15.36 -3.22 21.79
C TRP A 34 -14.93 -4.40 22.68
N GLY A 35 -15.37 -4.44 23.93
CA GLY A 35 -14.88 -5.41 24.92
C GLY A 35 -13.45 -5.12 25.39
N PRO A 36 -12.75 -6.12 25.96
CA PRO A 36 -11.34 -5.97 26.34
C PRO A 36 -10.45 -5.85 25.10
N THR A 37 -9.27 -5.25 25.27
CA THR A 37 -8.23 -5.24 24.21
C THR A 37 -7.73 -6.67 23.96
N ALA A 38 -7.25 -6.95 22.75
CA ALA A 38 -6.65 -8.25 22.43
C ALA A 38 -5.39 -8.49 23.29
N GLU A 39 -5.03 -9.74 23.51
CA GLU A 39 -3.92 -10.15 24.43
C GLU A 39 -2.58 -9.50 24.09
N ASN A 40 -2.34 -9.21 22.81
CA ASN A 40 -1.11 -8.58 22.32
C ASN A 40 -1.22 -7.05 22.19
N GLU A 41 -2.31 -6.44 22.65
CA GLU A 41 -2.54 -5.01 22.65
C GLU A 41 -2.51 -4.45 24.06
N GLN A 42 -2.11 -3.17 24.21
CA GLN A 42 -2.03 -2.51 25.50
C GLN A 42 -3.43 -2.35 26.11
N PRO A 43 -3.55 -2.54 27.43
CA PRO A 43 -4.78 -2.31 28.18
C PRO A 43 -5.25 -0.84 28.16
N ILE A 44 -6.52 -0.62 28.48
CA ILE A 44 -7.08 0.72 28.65
C ILE A 44 -6.30 1.47 29.73
N GLY A 45 -5.91 2.70 29.43
CA GLY A 45 -5.12 3.59 30.29
C GLY A 45 -3.61 3.56 30.05
N GLU A 46 -3.10 2.51 29.41
CA GLU A 46 -1.68 2.42 29.05
C GLU A 46 -1.36 3.14 27.74
N ILE A 47 -0.08 3.36 27.47
CA ILE A 47 0.39 3.94 26.23
C ILE A 47 0.49 2.81 25.20
N SER A 48 -0.18 2.97 24.06
CA SER A 48 -0.08 2.00 22.97
C SER A 48 1.32 2.03 22.34
N ARG A 49 1.70 0.95 21.67
CA ARG A 49 2.92 0.91 20.84
C ARG A 49 2.97 1.99 19.75
N TRP A 50 1.84 2.64 19.47
CA TRP A 50 1.70 3.73 18.52
C TRP A 50 1.79 5.12 19.15
N GLY A 51 2.05 5.19 20.47
CA GLY A 51 2.30 6.40 21.22
C GLY A 51 1.08 7.11 21.79
N GLU A 52 -0.15 6.78 21.39
CA GLU A 52 -1.37 7.35 21.97
C GLU A 52 -1.83 6.53 23.19
N ARG A 53 -2.42 7.19 24.21
CA ARG A 53 -3.00 6.50 25.36
C ARG A 53 -4.28 5.79 24.98
N VAL A 54 -4.38 4.50 25.34
CA VAL A 54 -5.55 3.65 25.06
C VAL A 54 -6.75 4.13 25.88
N SER A 55 -7.76 4.65 25.20
CA SER A 55 -8.98 5.17 25.77
C SER A 55 -10.00 4.08 26.09
N GLY A 56 -10.81 4.28 27.11
CA GLY A 56 -12.03 3.48 27.35
C GLY A 56 -13.25 3.90 26.51
N GLY A 57 -13.11 4.96 25.68
CA GLY A 57 -14.18 5.50 24.87
C GLY A 57 -14.53 4.70 23.62
N PHE A 58 -15.29 5.32 22.71
CA PHE A 58 -15.71 4.72 21.45
C PHE A 58 -14.53 4.33 20.56
N PHE A 59 -13.49 5.17 20.49
CA PHE A 59 -12.21 4.83 19.86
C PHE A 59 -11.16 4.57 20.95
N ARG A 60 -10.40 3.50 20.81
CA ARG A 60 -9.28 3.16 21.69
C ARG A 60 -8.11 4.16 21.56
N GLU A 61 -7.80 4.54 20.34
CA GLU A 61 -6.84 5.58 20.00
C GLU A 61 -7.53 6.61 19.09
N PRO A 62 -8.25 7.60 19.66
CA PRO A 62 -9.10 8.49 18.86
C PRO A 62 -8.33 9.31 17.83
N VAL A 63 -7.15 9.81 18.14
CA VAL A 63 -6.37 10.66 17.23
C VAL A 63 -5.77 9.84 16.11
N ASN A 64 -5.16 8.69 16.42
CA ASN A 64 -4.62 7.76 15.42
C ASN A 64 -5.74 7.20 14.53
N THR A 65 -6.90 6.87 15.11
CA THR A 65 -8.08 6.42 14.35
C THR A 65 -8.52 7.47 13.32
N LEU A 66 -8.66 8.73 13.73
CA LEU A 66 -9.12 9.81 12.86
C LEU A 66 -8.08 10.18 11.78
N GLY A 67 -6.79 9.99 12.04
CA GLY A 67 -5.72 10.17 11.05
C GLY A 67 -5.93 9.33 9.79
N ASN A 68 -6.55 8.17 9.92
CA ASN A 68 -6.85 7.26 8.82
C ASN A 68 -7.92 7.78 7.84
N LEU A 69 -8.69 8.82 8.21
CA LEU A 69 -9.58 9.50 7.28
C LEU A 69 -8.82 10.09 6.07
N GLY A 70 -7.52 10.34 6.21
CA GLY A 70 -6.65 10.72 5.11
C GLY A 70 -6.75 9.75 3.92
N PHE A 71 -6.71 8.43 4.17
CA PHE A 71 -6.86 7.42 3.11
C PHE A 71 -8.25 7.42 2.48
N VAL A 72 -9.29 7.66 3.26
CA VAL A 72 -10.66 7.77 2.74
C VAL A 72 -10.77 8.98 1.80
N VAL A 73 -10.26 10.14 2.22
CA VAL A 73 -10.30 11.38 1.43
C VAL A 73 -9.52 11.23 0.12
N THR A 74 -8.27 10.74 0.19
CA THR A 74 -7.44 10.55 -1.00
C THR A 74 -7.99 9.48 -1.93
N GLY A 75 -8.53 8.39 -1.38
CA GLY A 75 -9.17 7.34 -2.16
C GLY A 75 -10.45 7.80 -2.86
N LEU A 76 -11.34 8.53 -2.18
CA LEU A 76 -12.52 9.14 -2.78
C LEU A 76 -12.14 10.14 -3.88
N TYR A 77 -11.06 10.90 -3.68
CA TYR A 77 -10.53 11.79 -4.71
C TYR A 77 -10.03 11.02 -5.94
N MET A 78 -9.39 9.85 -5.75
CA MET A 78 -9.02 8.98 -6.88
C MET A 78 -10.25 8.51 -7.65
N PHE A 79 -11.31 8.07 -6.97
CA PHE A 79 -12.56 7.69 -7.61
C PHE A 79 -13.24 8.86 -8.33
N TYR A 80 -13.20 10.05 -7.76
CA TYR A 80 -13.67 11.28 -8.44
C TYR A 80 -12.92 11.51 -9.74
N LYS A 81 -11.58 11.41 -9.71
CA LYS A 81 -10.74 11.54 -10.91
C LYS A 81 -11.10 10.49 -11.97
N LEU A 82 -11.22 9.22 -11.57
CA LEU A 82 -11.58 8.14 -12.49
C LEU A 82 -12.98 8.32 -13.10
N SER A 83 -13.94 8.87 -12.34
CA SER A 83 -15.29 9.20 -12.84
C SER A 83 -15.28 10.36 -13.85
N LYS A 84 -14.26 11.23 -13.81
CA LYS A 84 -14.14 12.38 -14.74
C LYS A 84 -13.28 12.07 -15.95
N ASP A 85 -12.57 10.93 -15.94
CA ASP A 85 -11.76 10.55 -17.09
C ASP A 85 -12.65 10.32 -18.31
N ALA A 86 -12.22 10.86 -19.45
CA ALA A 86 -12.79 10.57 -20.76
C ALA A 86 -12.53 9.10 -21.16
N THR A 87 -12.65 8.77 -22.42
CA THR A 87 -12.28 7.43 -22.94
C THR A 87 -10.81 7.12 -22.62
N THR A 88 -10.55 5.91 -22.12
CA THR A 88 -9.19 5.47 -21.78
C THR A 88 -8.27 5.56 -23.00
N PRO A 89 -7.16 6.30 -22.95
CA PRO A 89 -6.15 6.25 -23.99
C PRO A 89 -5.63 4.82 -24.14
N LYS A 90 -5.42 4.37 -25.39
CA LYS A 90 -4.90 3.02 -25.63
C LYS A 90 -3.57 2.81 -24.91
N GLY A 91 -3.47 1.76 -24.12
CA GLY A 91 -2.26 1.34 -23.42
C GLY A 91 -1.99 1.96 -22.04
N ILE A 92 -2.78 2.93 -21.58
CA ILE A 92 -2.69 3.46 -20.21
C ILE A 92 -3.67 2.69 -19.32
N ILE A 93 -3.14 1.94 -18.35
CA ILE A 93 -3.97 1.04 -17.53
C ILE A 93 -4.56 1.76 -16.31
N MET A 94 -3.82 2.69 -15.69
CA MET A 94 -4.29 3.43 -14.52
C MET A 94 -5.15 4.64 -14.92
N PHE A 95 -6.18 4.41 -15.74
CA PHE A 95 -7.02 5.48 -16.27
C PHE A 95 -8.48 5.02 -16.41
N SER A 96 -9.45 5.92 -16.18
CA SER A 96 -10.88 5.70 -16.35
C SER A 96 -11.41 4.43 -15.66
N SER A 97 -12.22 3.65 -16.36
CA SER A 97 -12.85 2.41 -15.86
C SER A 97 -11.96 1.17 -15.91
N SER A 98 -10.65 1.32 -16.05
CA SER A 98 -9.74 0.19 -15.97
C SER A 98 -9.88 -0.53 -14.62
N SER A 99 -10.04 -1.84 -14.65
CA SER A 99 -10.18 -2.64 -13.44
C SER A 99 -8.98 -2.51 -12.48
N LEU A 100 -7.78 -2.25 -12.99
CA LEU A 100 -6.59 -1.97 -12.17
C LEU A 100 -6.65 -0.60 -11.50
N ALA A 101 -7.10 0.44 -12.20
CA ALA A 101 -7.26 1.77 -11.62
C ALA A 101 -8.32 1.76 -10.50
N LEU A 102 -9.44 1.05 -10.73
CA LEU A 102 -10.49 0.87 -9.72
C LEU A 102 -9.99 0.06 -8.53
N LEU A 103 -9.23 -1.03 -8.76
CA LEU A 103 -8.62 -1.82 -7.70
C LEU A 103 -7.66 -0.97 -6.86
N TYR A 104 -6.81 -0.18 -7.51
CA TYR A 104 -5.88 0.72 -6.81
C TYR A 104 -6.63 1.73 -5.92
N ALA A 105 -7.64 2.42 -6.48
CA ALA A 105 -8.44 3.37 -5.72
C ALA A 105 -9.20 2.70 -4.57
N SER A 106 -9.74 1.48 -4.79
CA SER A 106 -10.42 0.70 -3.75
C SER A 106 -9.47 0.30 -2.63
N ALA A 107 -8.28 -0.22 -2.95
CA ALA A 107 -7.29 -0.63 -1.98
C ALA A 107 -6.77 0.57 -1.17
N SER A 108 -6.50 1.72 -1.84
CA SER A 108 -6.11 2.96 -1.15
C SER A 108 -7.20 3.48 -0.21
N THR A 109 -8.48 3.40 -0.61
CA THR A 109 -9.61 3.79 0.25
C THR A 109 -9.76 2.82 1.42
N PHE A 110 -9.54 1.52 1.19
CA PHE A 110 -9.70 0.47 2.20
C PHE A 110 -8.64 0.54 3.32
N LEU A 111 -7.46 1.11 3.05
CA LEU A 111 -6.47 1.41 4.10
C LEU A 111 -7.08 2.23 5.24
N GLY A 112 -7.99 3.19 4.93
CA GLY A 112 -8.67 3.99 5.94
C GLY A 112 -9.44 3.15 6.95
N PRO A 113 -10.58 2.53 6.56
CA PRO A 113 -11.38 1.72 7.47
C PRO A 113 -10.63 0.49 8.02
N GLY A 114 -9.68 -0.08 7.29
CA GLY A 114 -8.84 -1.19 7.77
C GLY A 114 -8.02 -0.78 8.99
N SER A 115 -7.26 0.31 8.88
CA SER A 115 -6.43 0.80 9.98
C SER A 115 -7.27 1.47 11.09
N MET A 116 -8.39 2.14 10.74
CA MET A 116 -9.36 2.61 11.75
C MET A 116 -9.88 1.46 12.63
N ALA A 117 -10.06 0.26 12.08
CA ALA A 117 -10.51 -0.90 12.84
C ALA A 117 -9.46 -1.32 13.89
N MET A 118 -8.17 -1.23 13.58
CA MET A 118 -7.11 -1.50 14.56
C MET A 118 -7.10 -0.44 15.67
N HIS A 119 -6.84 0.81 15.32
CA HIS A 119 -6.68 1.90 16.29
C HIS A 119 -7.98 2.23 17.04
N GLY A 120 -9.12 2.04 16.39
CA GLY A 120 -10.42 2.30 17.00
C GLY A 120 -10.87 1.24 17.98
N THR A 121 -10.44 -0.02 17.81
CA THR A 121 -11.02 -1.14 18.57
C THR A 121 -10.01 -1.92 19.43
N HIS A 122 -8.74 -1.97 19.07
CA HIS A 122 -7.72 -2.84 19.68
C HIS A 122 -8.16 -4.31 19.78
N THR A 123 -8.91 -4.78 18.78
CA THR A 123 -9.37 -6.17 18.71
C THR A 123 -8.49 -7.00 17.77
N LYS A 124 -8.49 -8.33 17.94
CA LYS A 124 -7.82 -9.24 16.99
C LYS A 124 -8.33 -9.05 15.56
N PHE A 125 -9.64 -8.83 15.39
CA PHE A 125 -10.23 -8.56 14.09
C PHE A 125 -9.76 -7.22 13.50
N GLY A 126 -9.66 -6.17 14.34
CA GLY A 126 -9.12 -4.88 13.92
C GLY A 126 -7.67 -4.98 13.43
N ALA A 127 -6.81 -5.65 14.19
CA ALA A 127 -5.42 -5.89 13.81
C ALA A 127 -5.30 -6.70 12.51
N TRP A 128 -6.12 -7.72 12.34
CA TRP A 128 -6.19 -8.50 11.12
C TRP A 128 -6.63 -7.64 9.92
N LEU A 129 -7.66 -6.83 10.08
CA LEU A 129 -8.21 -6.01 8.99
C LEU A 129 -7.23 -4.92 8.54
N ASP A 130 -6.50 -4.31 9.47
CA ASP A 130 -5.43 -3.35 9.21
C ASP A 130 -4.36 -3.98 8.31
N ASN A 131 -3.79 -5.10 8.75
CA ASN A 131 -2.73 -5.79 8.00
C ASN A 131 -3.22 -6.30 6.63
N VAL A 132 -4.45 -6.82 6.54
CA VAL A 132 -5.05 -7.21 5.26
C VAL A 132 -5.20 -5.99 4.34
N SER A 133 -5.59 -4.83 4.86
CA SER A 133 -5.72 -3.61 4.06
C SER A 133 -4.37 -3.14 3.51
N MET A 134 -3.31 -3.19 4.31
CA MET A 134 -1.94 -2.85 3.90
C MET A 134 -1.45 -3.78 2.79
N VAL A 135 -1.62 -5.09 2.94
CA VAL A 135 -1.21 -6.08 1.93
C VAL A 135 -2.07 -5.96 0.67
N THR A 136 -3.38 -5.70 0.80
CA THR A 136 -4.28 -5.43 -0.34
C THR A 136 -3.74 -4.31 -1.24
N TYR A 137 -3.20 -3.25 -0.65
CA TYR A 137 -2.63 -2.13 -1.40
C TYR A 137 -1.27 -2.46 -2.02
N ILE A 138 -0.32 -2.93 -1.20
CA ILE A 138 1.08 -3.06 -1.65
C ILE A 138 1.27 -4.13 -2.72
N LEU A 139 0.49 -5.20 -2.71
CA LEU A 139 0.52 -6.25 -3.73
C LEU A 139 0.27 -5.71 -5.14
N ILE A 140 -0.60 -4.69 -5.28
CA ILE A 140 -0.92 -4.11 -6.59
C ILE A 140 0.36 -3.58 -7.26
N LEU A 141 1.22 -2.91 -6.50
CA LEU A 141 2.35 -2.15 -7.02
C LEU A 141 3.39 -3.08 -7.68
N TRP A 142 3.84 -4.10 -6.97
CA TRP A 142 4.89 -4.97 -7.50
C TRP A 142 4.35 -6.02 -8.47
N ILE A 143 3.11 -6.54 -8.29
CA ILE A 143 2.53 -7.49 -9.25
C ILE A 143 2.23 -6.78 -10.57
N TYR A 144 1.83 -5.49 -10.52
CA TYR A 144 1.67 -4.67 -11.72
C TYR A 144 3.00 -4.48 -12.45
N ASN A 145 4.07 -4.17 -11.71
CA ASN A 145 5.41 -4.08 -12.28
C ASN A 145 5.86 -5.41 -12.87
N LEU A 146 5.65 -6.51 -12.14
CA LEU A 146 5.96 -7.86 -12.64
C LEU A 146 5.19 -8.20 -13.91
N LYS A 147 3.92 -7.76 -14.01
CA LYS A 147 3.14 -7.86 -15.24
C LYS A 147 3.82 -7.14 -16.42
N ARG A 148 4.41 -5.95 -16.17
CA ARG A 148 5.15 -5.22 -17.20
C ARG A 148 6.47 -5.90 -17.59
N LEU A 149 7.16 -6.50 -16.61
CA LEU A 149 8.42 -7.21 -16.82
C LEU A 149 8.23 -8.55 -17.57
N SER A 150 7.14 -9.26 -17.27
CA SER A 150 6.87 -10.62 -17.78
C SER A 150 5.84 -10.67 -18.90
N ASN A 151 5.14 -9.57 -19.18
CA ASN A 151 4.07 -9.44 -20.17
C ASN A 151 2.93 -10.48 -20.01
N PHE A 152 2.62 -10.89 -18.78
CA PHE A 152 1.51 -11.81 -18.54
C PHE A 152 0.14 -11.13 -18.60
N THR A 153 -0.93 -11.93 -18.73
CA THR A 153 -2.28 -11.45 -18.93
C THR A 153 -2.86 -10.72 -17.69
N GLN A 154 -3.91 -9.92 -17.89
CA GLN A 154 -4.68 -9.33 -16.80
C GLN A 154 -5.30 -10.39 -15.87
N LYS A 155 -5.71 -11.53 -16.43
CA LYS A 155 -6.26 -12.66 -15.68
C LYS A 155 -5.21 -13.26 -14.74
N THR A 156 -3.99 -13.46 -15.24
CA THR A 156 -2.85 -13.94 -14.44
C THR A 156 -2.53 -12.98 -13.29
N PHE A 157 -2.59 -11.65 -13.54
CA PHE A 157 -2.44 -10.65 -12.49
C PHE A 157 -3.42 -10.90 -11.32
N TYR A 158 -4.72 -11.05 -11.61
CA TYR A 158 -5.70 -11.27 -10.57
C TYR A 158 -5.55 -12.62 -9.87
N TYR A 159 -5.13 -13.67 -10.55
CA TYR A 159 -4.86 -14.95 -9.90
C TYR A 159 -3.71 -14.84 -8.90
N ILE A 160 -2.57 -14.25 -9.29
CA ILE A 160 -1.44 -14.05 -8.38
C ILE A 160 -1.86 -13.17 -7.20
N TYR A 161 -2.50 -12.04 -7.48
CA TYR A 161 -2.96 -11.08 -6.47
C TYR A 161 -3.89 -11.73 -5.44
N LEU A 162 -4.94 -12.38 -5.90
CA LEU A 162 -5.93 -13.00 -5.00
C LEU A 162 -5.35 -14.19 -4.25
N SER A 163 -4.49 -15.00 -4.87
CA SER A 163 -3.87 -16.15 -4.20
C SER A 163 -3.01 -15.71 -3.03
N ILE A 164 -2.16 -14.68 -3.23
CA ILE A 164 -1.31 -14.16 -2.16
C ILE A 164 -2.16 -13.48 -1.08
N LEU A 165 -3.16 -12.68 -1.45
CA LEU A 165 -4.01 -11.98 -0.49
C LEU A 165 -4.82 -12.96 0.38
N ILE A 166 -5.43 -13.99 -0.23
CA ILE A 166 -6.20 -15.01 0.50
C ILE A 166 -5.28 -15.81 1.43
N TYR A 167 -4.11 -16.24 0.93
CA TYR A 167 -3.12 -16.92 1.76
C TYR A 167 -2.73 -16.06 2.96
N PHE A 168 -2.38 -14.79 2.72
CA PHE A 168 -2.01 -13.85 3.77
C PHE A 168 -3.13 -13.68 4.81
N ALA A 169 -4.36 -13.44 4.37
CA ALA A 169 -5.49 -13.21 5.26
C ALA A 169 -5.75 -14.43 6.19
N ILE A 170 -5.66 -15.65 5.65
CA ILE A 170 -5.82 -16.89 6.41
C ILE A 170 -4.62 -17.12 7.34
N ALA A 171 -3.40 -16.98 6.83
CA ALA A 171 -2.19 -17.23 7.61
C ALA A 171 -2.03 -16.22 8.75
N TYR A 172 -2.27 -14.93 8.49
CA TYR A 172 -2.21 -13.89 9.52
C TYR A 172 -3.25 -14.11 10.64
N TRP A 173 -4.47 -14.52 10.29
CA TRP A 173 -5.51 -14.84 11.29
C TRP A 173 -5.11 -15.96 12.25
N ASN A 174 -4.39 -16.96 11.73
CA ASN A 174 -4.01 -18.15 12.51
C ASN A 174 -2.66 -18.00 13.21
N PHE A 175 -1.71 -17.30 12.60
CA PHE A 175 -0.31 -17.27 13.06
C PHE A 175 0.18 -15.86 13.44
N GLY A 176 -0.58 -14.81 13.17
CA GLY A 176 -0.17 -13.42 13.40
C GLY A 176 0.88 -12.91 12.41
N SER A 177 1.60 -11.86 12.82
CA SER A 177 2.74 -11.30 12.07
C SER A 177 3.83 -12.35 11.89
N GLY A 178 4.49 -12.33 10.74
CA GLY A 178 5.50 -13.34 10.40
C GLY A 178 4.92 -14.67 9.88
N LEU A 179 3.60 -14.87 9.89
CA LEU A 179 2.88 -15.99 9.26
C LEU A 179 3.37 -17.38 9.72
N GLY A 180 3.94 -17.48 10.94
CA GLY A 180 4.52 -18.69 11.49
C GLY A 180 5.90 -19.09 10.92
N ILE A 181 6.46 -18.33 9.98
CA ILE A 181 7.73 -18.62 9.29
C ILE A 181 8.71 -17.43 9.29
N GLY A 182 8.43 -16.38 10.06
CA GLY A 182 9.26 -15.17 10.10
C GLY A 182 9.20 -14.33 8.82
N LEU A 183 8.09 -14.40 8.06
CA LEU A 183 7.93 -13.67 6.79
C LEU A 183 6.91 -12.54 6.94
N ASP A 184 7.37 -11.30 6.86
CA ASP A 184 6.51 -10.13 6.71
C ASP A 184 6.24 -9.86 5.22
N ILE A 185 5.03 -10.23 4.76
CA ILE A 185 4.63 -10.04 3.35
C ILE A 185 4.52 -8.56 3.00
N PHE A 186 4.16 -7.68 3.92
CA PHE A 186 4.08 -6.26 3.65
C PHE A 186 5.46 -5.66 3.39
N GLU A 187 6.42 -5.94 4.27
CA GLU A 187 7.81 -5.50 4.11
C GLU A 187 8.44 -6.05 2.82
N VAL A 188 8.33 -7.35 2.61
CA VAL A 188 8.83 -8.01 1.38
C VAL A 188 8.19 -7.40 0.14
N SER A 189 6.90 -7.06 0.18
CA SER A 189 6.20 -6.44 -0.96
C SER A 189 6.70 -5.02 -1.26
N ILE A 190 7.10 -4.25 -0.25
CA ILE A 190 7.75 -2.95 -0.45
C ILE A 190 9.08 -3.15 -1.20
N GLY A 191 9.90 -4.10 -0.76
CA GLY A 191 11.16 -4.42 -1.42
C GLY A 191 10.96 -4.92 -2.85
N LEU A 192 9.98 -5.80 -3.09
CA LEU A 192 9.63 -6.27 -4.43
C LEU A 192 9.11 -5.13 -5.32
N TRP A 193 8.35 -4.19 -4.76
CA TRP A 193 7.93 -3.00 -5.50
C TRP A 193 9.12 -2.18 -5.97
N LEU A 194 10.05 -1.86 -5.07
CA LEU A 194 11.26 -1.09 -5.40
C LEU A 194 12.15 -1.83 -6.41
N SER A 195 12.41 -3.12 -6.18
CA SER A 195 13.21 -3.95 -7.10
C SER A 195 12.60 -3.99 -8.51
N THR A 196 11.29 -4.26 -8.60
CA THR A 196 10.59 -4.29 -9.88
C THR A 196 10.52 -2.91 -10.53
N GLU A 197 10.44 -1.82 -9.74
CA GLU A 197 10.45 -0.45 -10.28
C GLU A 197 11.81 -0.09 -10.89
N VAL A 198 12.93 -0.50 -10.25
CA VAL A 198 14.28 -0.38 -10.82
C VAL A 198 14.36 -1.11 -12.17
N LEU A 199 13.82 -2.33 -12.25
CA LEU A 199 13.84 -3.14 -13.49
C LEU A 199 12.97 -2.55 -14.59
N VAL A 200 11.82 -1.96 -14.28
CA VAL A 200 10.99 -1.25 -15.27
C VAL A 200 11.71 0.00 -15.79
N ARG A 201 12.49 0.67 -14.94
CA ARG A 201 13.25 1.86 -15.33
C ARG A 201 14.54 1.51 -16.09
N PHE A 202 15.23 0.46 -15.64
CA PHE A 202 16.52 0.02 -16.15
C PHE A 202 16.44 -1.49 -16.47
N PRO A 203 15.81 -1.88 -17.59
CA PRO A 203 15.61 -3.29 -17.92
C PRO A 203 16.85 -4.02 -18.39
N ASN A 204 17.99 -3.31 -18.54
CA ASN A 204 19.25 -3.83 -19.02
C ASN A 204 19.99 -4.67 -17.96
N PHE A 205 21.16 -5.24 -18.36
CA PHE A 205 22.00 -6.05 -17.48
C PHE A 205 22.35 -5.35 -16.15
N TYR A 206 22.74 -4.07 -16.19
CA TYR A 206 23.11 -3.32 -14.99
C TYR A 206 21.93 -3.12 -14.04
N GLY A 207 20.73 -2.84 -14.57
CA GLY A 207 19.52 -2.75 -13.76
C GLY A 207 19.19 -4.08 -13.10
N ARG A 208 19.34 -5.20 -13.81
CA ARG A 208 19.13 -6.55 -13.26
C ARG A 208 20.12 -6.88 -12.14
N LEU A 209 21.38 -6.52 -12.32
CA LEU A 209 22.42 -6.73 -11.31
C LEU A 209 22.19 -5.87 -10.06
N SER A 210 21.74 -4.62 -10.22
CA SER A 210 21.64 -3.65 -9.14
C SER A 210 20.29 -3.65 -8.40
N ALA A 211 19.21 -4.19 -8.98
CA ALA A 211 17.86 -4.02 -8.46
C ALA A 211 17.70 -4.43 -6.99
N GLY A 212 18.17 -5.61 -6.59
CA GLY A 212 18.11 -6.07 -5.20
C GLY A 212 19.00 -5.22 -4.27
N PHE A 213 20.19 -4.81 -4.72
CA PHE A 213 21.08 -3.97 -3.91
C PHE A 213 20.50 -2.59 -3.67
N VAL A 214 19.83 -1.98 -4.65
CA VAL A 214 19.13 -0.70 -4.47
C VAL A 214 18.08 -0.81 -3.37
N VAL A 215 17.35 -1.93 -3.31
CA VAL A 215 16.37 -2.17 -2.24
C VAL A 215 17.04 -2.20 -0.88
N LEU A 216 18.14 -2.95 -0.73
CA LEU A 216 18.89 -3.03 0.54
C LEU A 216 19.39 -1.64 1.00
N ILE A 217 19.88 -0.82 0.07
CA ILE A 217 20.31 0.55 0.37
C ILE A 217 19.13 1.42 0.81
N VAL A 218 17.98 1.29 0.14
CA VAL A 218 16.77 2.07 0.52
C VAL A 218 16.23 1.63 1.87
N GLN A 219 16.28 0.33 2.18
CA GLN A 219 15.83 -0.18 3.49
C GLN A 219 16.68 0.31 4.67
N GLU A 220 17.96 0.61 4.44
CA GLU A 220 18.81 1.26 5.45
C GLU A 220 18.20 2.60 5.94
N LEU A 221 17.52 3.35 5.06
CA LEU A 221 16.81 4.59 5.42
C LEU A 221 15.62 4.35 6.33
N PHE A 222 15.11 3.13 6.36
CA PHE A 222 13.97 2.71 7.18
C PHE A 222 14.37 1.83 8.36
N GLY A 223 15.64 1.86 8.74
CA GLY A 223 16.16 1.18 9.94
C GLY A 223 16.51 -0.29 9.75
N ASN A 224 16.31 -0.88 8.57
CA ASN A 224 16.72 -2.25 8.26
C ASN A 224 18.20 -2.26 7.82
N ARG A 225 19.09 -2.34 8.80
CA ARG A 225 20.53 -2.16 8.55
C ARG A 225 21.13 -3.32 7.76
N LEU A 226 21.87 -3.00 6.71
CA LEU A 226 22.60 -3.99 5.90
C LEU A 226 23.52 -4.88 6.73
N ILE A 227 24.12 -4.31 7.80
CA ILE A 227 24.99 -5.08 8.69
C ILE A 227 24.24 -6.21 9.41
N ASP A 228 22.96 -5.99 9.78
CA ASP A 228 22.15 -7.02 10.45
C ASP A 228 21.83 -8.16 9.48
N VAL A 229 21.60 -7.87 8.20
CA VAL A 229 21.43 -8.88 7.14
C VAL A 229 22.70 -9.74 6.98
N ILE A 230 23.87 -9.12 7.05
CA ILE A 230 25.15 -9.84 6.92
C ILE A 230 25.46 -10.70 8.15
N GLN A 231 25.18 -10.18 9.35
CA GLN A 231 25.47 -10.86 10.60
C GLN A 231 24.45 -11.97 10.92
N ASN A 232 23.18 -11.80 10.53
CA ASN A 232 22.09 -12.72 10.80
C ASN A 232 21.36 -13.13 9.52
N PRO A 233 22.01 -13.80 8.55
CA PRO A 233 21.43 -14.07 7.24
C PRO A 233 20.22 -15.03 7.28
N LEU A 234 20.16 -15.89 8.29
CA LEU A 234 19.02 -16.83 8.46
C LEU A 234 17.75 -16.10 8.92
N ASP A 235 17.87 -15.08 9.77
CA ASP A 235 16.73 -14.30 10.24
C ASP A 235 16.25 -13.33 9.14
N ASN A 236 17.15 -12.92 8.25
CA ASN A 236 16.90 -12.00 7.14
C ASN A 236 16.81 -12.71 5.78
N TRP A 237 16.49 -13.99 5.75
CA TRP A 237 16.43 -14.79 4.51
C TRP A 237 15.45 -14.22 3.46
N HIS A 238 14.44 -13.49 3.89
CA HIS A 238 13.42 -12.87 3.04
C HIS A 238 14.00 -11.81 2.08
N VAL A 239 15.16 -11.22 2.36
CA VAL A 239 15.81 -10.26 1.46
C VAL A 239 16.20 -10.89 0.11
N LEU A 240 16.30 -12.22 0.04
CA LEU A 240 16.53 -12.93 -1.22
C LEU A 240 15.40 -12.70 -2.23
N PHE A 241 14.17 -12.42 -1.77
CA PHE A 241 13.05 -12.09 -2.67
C PHE A 241 13.31 -10.84 -3.50
N TYR A 242 14.11 -9.88 -3.01
CA TYR A 242 14.39 -8.64 -3.74
C TYR A 242 15.19 -8.84 -5.02
N PHE A 243 15.89 -9.97 -5.11
CA PHE A 243 16.68 -10.34 -6.29
C PHE A 243 15.90 -11.19 -7.30
N LEU A 244 14.81 -11.84 -6.89
CA LEU A 244 14.05 -12.74 -7.76
C LEU A 244 13.53 -12.08 -9.04
N PRO A 245 13.00 -10.84 -9.02
CA PRO A 245 12.49 -10.22 -10.24
C PRO A 245 13.56 -10.04 -11.33
N ALA A 246 14.85 -9.95 -10.96
CA ALA A 246 15.94 -9.84 -11.91
C ALA A 246 16.12 -11.06 -12.82
N PHE A 247 15.61 -12.23 -12.40
CA PHE A 247 15.65 -13.46 -13.19
C PHE A 247 14.50 -13.58 -14.20
N THR A 248 13.57 -12.61 -14.25
CA THR A 248 12.51 -12.58 -15.25
C THR A 248 13.12 -12.63 -16.67
N PRO A 249 12.73 -13.58 -17.52
CA PRO A 249 13.29 -13.69 -18.87
C PRO A 249 12.81 -12.56 -19.78
N ASN A 250 13.64 -12.17 -20.74
CA ASN A 250 13.32 -11.19 -21.80
C ASN A 250 12.80 -9.82 -21.28
N ILE A 251 13.22 -9.36 -20.12
CA ILE A 251 12.78 -8.09 -19.53
C ILE A 251 12.90 -6.93 -20.53
N GLU A 252 14.04 -6.79 -21.20
CA GLU A 252 14.31 -5.71 -22.16
C GLU A 252 13.30 -5.66 -23.30
N LYS A 253 12.82 -6.82 -23.74
CA LYS A 253 11.82 -6.95 -24.80
C LYS A 253 10.38 -6.74 -24.27
N ASN A 254 10.14 -7.11 -23.02
CA ASN A 254 8.81 -7.06 -22.42
C ASN A 254 8.43 -5.64 -21.94
N VAL A 255 9.41 -4.84 -21.50
CA VAL A 255 9.16 -3.50 -20.98
C VAL A 255 8.85 -2.54 -22.14
N THR A 256 7.57 -2.39 -22.42
CA THR A 256 7.03 -1.53 -23.50
C THR A 256 6.49 -0.19 -22.99
N VAL A 257 6.79 0.15 -21.74
CA VAL A 257 6.29 1.38 -21.09
C VAL A 257 7.42 2.28 -20.66
N LYS A 258 7.12 3.57 -20.61
CA LYS A 258 8.01 4.63 -20.09
C LYS A 258 7.28 5.38 -18.99
N ARG A 259 7.98 5.61 -17.86
CA ARG A 259 7.45 6.30 -16.69
C ARG A 259 8.18 7.61 -16.43
N SER A 260 7.46 8.64 -16.00
CA SER A 260 8.02 9.90 -15.52
C SER A 260 8.02 9.91 -13.99
N TYR A 261 9.20 9.78 -13.40
CA TYR A 261 9.36 9.73 -11.93
C TYR A 261 9.16 11.10 -11.27
N SER A 262 9.52 12.17 -11.98
CA SER A 262 9.30 13.53 -11.49
C SER A 262 7.93 14.06 -11.94
N PRO A 263 7.17 14.77 -11.06
CA PRO A 263 7.49 14.97 -9.65
C PRO A 263 6.90 13.88 -8.74
N TRP A 264 5.89 13.12 -9.21
CA TRP A 264 4.96 12.38 -8.36
C TRP A 264 5.59 11.22 -7.58
N PHE A 265 6.50 10.47 -8.22
CA PHE A 265 7.19 9.38 -7.52
C PHE A 265 8.02 9.93 -6.35
N TRP A 266 8.79 10.98 -6.61
CA TRP A 266 9.68 11.55 -5.59
C TRP A 266 8.90 12.25 -4.48
N ILE A 267 7.82 12.96 -4.78
CA ILE A 267 6.96 13.55 -3.74
C ILE A 267 6.34 12.44 -2.89
N GLY A 268 5.85 11.35 -3.50
CA GLY A 268 5.29 10.22 -2.77
C GLY A 268 6.33 9.53 -1.89
N PHE A 269 7.52 9.27 -2.41
CA PHE A 269 8.61 8.67 -1.66
C PHE A 269 9.06 9.55 -0.47
N LEU A 270 9.26 10.84 -0.70
CA LEU A 270 9.63 11.78 0.36
C LEU A 270 8.53 11.92 1.41
N SER A 271 7.25 11.93 1.00
CA SER A 271 6.14 11.93 1.94
C SER A 271 6.14 10.68 2.83
N PHE A 272 6.35 9.50 2.23
CA PHE A 272 6.42 8.24 2.96
C PHE A 272 7.63 8.21 3.92
N TYR A 273 8.81 8.65 3.46
CA TYR A 273 10.00 8.74 4.29
C TYR A 273 9.83 9.73 5.47
N SER A 274 9.24 10.91 5.19
CA SER A 274 8.92 11.87 6.24
C SER A 274 7.90 11.32 7.24
N ALA A 275 6.90 10.57 6.76
CA ALA A 275 5.95 9.89 7.63
C ALA A 275 6.66 8.94 8.59
N TYR A 276 7.58 8.12 8.07
CA TYR A 276 8.36 7.16 8.86
C TYR A 276 9.21 7.87 9.93
N THR A 277 9.95 8.90 9.54
CA THR A 277 10.81 9.65 10.48
C THR A 277 10.00 10.35 11.57
N ILE A 278 8.82 10.90 11.24
CA ILE A 278 7.92 11.50 12.22
C ILE A 278 7.34 10.43 13.14
N TRP A 279 6.89 9.29 12.61
CA TRP A 279 6.36 8.18 13.41
C TRP A 279 7.36 7.75 14.48
N LEU A 280 8.65 7.63 14.18
CA LEU A 280 9.70 7.27 15.14
C LEU A 280 9.82 8.26 16.32
N THR A 281 9.34 9.50 16.18
CA THR A 281 9.32 10.48 17.30
C THR A 281 8.18 10.25 18.28
N GLY A 282 7.19 9.46 17.90
CA GLY A 282 6.00 9.20 18.70
C GLY A 282 5.92 7.82 19.33
N VAL A 283 6.92 6.94 19.13
CA VAL A 283 6.95 5.64 19.82
C VAL A 283 7.20 5.82 21.30
N PRO A 284 6.68 4.94 22.19
CA PRO A 284 6.74 5.13 23.64
C PRO A 284 8.13 5.36 24.22
N GLU A 285 9.16 4.79 23.60
CA GLU A 285 10.56 4.89 24.01
C GLU A 285 11.20 6.24 23.65
N ASN A 286 10.54 7.03 22.77
CA ASN A 286 11.08 8.32 22.33
C ASN A 286 10.71 9.43 23.34
N PRO A 287 11.67 10.26 23.79
CA PRO A 287 11.38 11.37 24.71
C PRO A 287 10.37 12.40 24.20
N SER A 288 10.14 12.47 22.90
CA SER A 288 9.16 13.36 22.26
C SER A 288 7.74 12.79 22.25
N CYS A 289 7.55 11.54 22.67
CA CYS A 289 6.24 10.92 22.75
C CYS A 289 5.36 11.66 23.77
N ASN A 290 4.20 12.11 23.32
CA ASN A 290 3.18 12.71 24.18
C ASN A 290 1.85 11.98 24.01
N PRO A 291 1.56 10.98 24.87
CA PRO A 291 0.42 10.08 24.70
C PRO A 291 -0.96 10.73 24.74
N ASP A 292 -1.04 11.90 25.39
CA ASP A 292 -2.30 12.63 25.59
C ASP A 292 -2.45 13.82 24.63
N SER A 293 -1.57 13.93 23.62
CA SER A 293 -1.61 15.00 22.63
C SER A 293 -2.75 14.79 21.61
N TRP A 294 -3.35 15.91 21.18
CA TRP A 294 -4.27 15.96 20.04
C TRP A 294 -3.57 15.85 18.67
N ILE A 295 -2.24 15.88 18.67
CA ILE A 295 -1.41 15.69 17.48
C ILE A 295 -0.47 14.54 17.78
N GLN A 296 -0.81 13.36 17.28
CA GLN A 296 0.01 12.15 17.42
C GLN A 296 0.91 11.97 16.19
N ALA A 297 2.15 11.55 16.41
CA ALA A 297 3.08 11.29 15.33
C ALA A 297 2.55 10.19 14.38
N HIS A 298 1.87 9.19 14.94
CA HIS A 298 1.26 8.11 14.15
C HIS A 298 0.04 8.58 13.35
N MET A 299 -0.74 9.55 13.84
CA MET A 299 -1.76 10.24 13.03
C MET A 299 -1.13 10.92 11.81
N ILE A 300 -0.01 11.63 11.99
CA ILE A 300 0.70 12.30 10.89
C ILE A 300 1.24 11.25 9.90
N TRP A 301 1.73 10.11 10.40
CA TRP A 301 2.10 8.97 9.57
C TRP A 301 0.96 8.57 8.61
N HIS A 302 -0.25 8.36 9.11
CA HIS A 302 -1.40 8.00 8.28
C HIS A 302 -1.72 9.06 7.23
N ILE A 303 -1.71 10.35 7.60
CA ILE A 303 -2.00 11.46 6.69
C ILE A 303 -0.95 11.52 5.56
N LEU A 304 0.34 11.45 5.90
CA LEU A 304 1.42 11.51 4.90
C LEU A 304 1.47 10.24 4.05
N CYS A 305 1.21 9.07 4.60
CA CYS A 305 1.09 7.82 3.84
C CYS A 305 -0.10 7.87 2.86
N SER A 306 -1.24 8.42 3.29
CA SER A 306 -2.39 8.59 2.40
C SER A 306 -2.09 9.55 1.24
N PHE A 307 -1.35 10.62 1.49
CA PHE A 307 -0.88 11.52 0.45
C PHE A 307 0.15 10.83 -0.48
N ALA A 308 1.03 9.99 0.06
CA ALA A 308 1.95 9.19 -0.75
C ALA A 308 1.21 8.25 -1.72
N THR A 309 0.14 7.57 -1.27
CA THR A 309 -0.67 6.72 -2.16
C THR A 309 -1.29 7.51 -3.31
N LEU A 310 -1.75 8.73 -3.06
CA LEU A 310 -2.25 9.63 -4.10
C LEU A 310 -1.16 10.06 -5.08
N CYS A 311 0.05 10.32 -4.59
CA CYS A 311 1.19 10.65 -5.44
C CYS A 311 1.56 9.46 -6.34
N PHE A 312 1.60 8.24 -5.83
CA PHE A 312 1.85 7.03 -6.63
C PHE A 312 0.73 6.75 -7.62
N PHE A 313 -0.54 7.01 -7.28
CA PHE A 313 -1.63 6.99 -8.25
C PHE A 313 -1.36 7.92 -9.44
N ASN A 314 -0.99 9.18 -9.17
CA ASN A 314 -0.66 10.13 -10.22
C ASN A 314 0.59 9.73 -11.02
N PHE A 315 1.59 9.09 -10.38
CA PHE A 315 2.77 8.55 -11.03
C PHE A 315 2.40 7.49 -12.06
N TYR A 316 1.62 6.47 -11.68
CA TYR A 316 1.19 5.41 -12.59
C TYR A 316 0.28 5.91 -13.72
N ARG A 317 -0.50 6.95 -13.48
CA ARG A 317 -1.33 7.60 -14.52
C ARG A 317 -0.52 8.30 -15.60
N LYS A 318 0.75 8.61 -15.34
CA LYS A 318 1.68 9.19 -16.33
C LYS A 318 2.50 8.16 -17.09
N GLU A 319 2.20 6.88 -16.93
CA GLU A 319 2.82 5.82 -17.72
C GLU A 319 2.40 5.94 -19.19
N HIS A 320 3.36 5.86 -20.11
CA HIS A 320 3.13 5.91 -21.55
C HIS A 320 3.67 4.67 -22.24
N LEU A 321 3.05 4.27 -23.37
CA LEU A 321 3.63 3.25 -24.22
C LEU A 321 4.92 3.78 -24.88
N ASN A 322 5.95 2.95 -24.89
CA ASN A 322 7.18 3.24 -25.62
C ASN A 322 7.03 2.79 -27.07
N TYR A 323 6.63 3.71 -27.94
CA TYR A 323 6.40 3.43 -29.36
C TYR A 323 7.66 3.02 -30.14
N GLU A 324 8.85 3.35 -29.68
CA GLU A 324 10.11 2.95 -30.31
C GLU A 324 10.30 1.45 -30.17
N ILE A 325 10.16 0.90 -28.97
CA ILE A 325 10.24 -0.55 -28.70
C ILE A 325 9.11 -1.29 -29.44
N LEU A 326 7.89 -0.74 -29.47
CA LEU A 326 6.78 -1.37 -30.20
C LEU A 326 7.06 -1.46 -31.69
N ARG A 327 7.69 -0.46 -32.30
CA ARG A 327 8.07 -0.51 -33.71
C ARG A 327 9.13 -1.58 -34.02
N GLU A 328 10.04 -1.85 -33.09
CA GLU A 328 11.05 -2.91 -33.25
C GLU A 328 10.47 -4.32 -33.11
N ILE A 329 9.46 -4.50 -32.25
CA ILE A 329 8.76 -5.78 -32.04
C ILE A 329 7.88 -6.15 -33.25
N PHE A 330 7.33 -5.15 -33.96
CA PHE A 330 6.44 -5.35 -35.12
C PHE A 330 7.15 -5.20 -36.49
N ARG A 331 8.47 -5.07 -36.52
CA ARG A 331 9.33 -5.25 -37.70
C ARG A 331 9.91 -6.65 -37.73
#